data_8b93566c616df7941765595bf4877fec
#
_entry.id   8b93566c616df7941765595bf4877fec
#
_cell.length_a   1.000
_cell.length_b   1.000
_cell.length_c   1.000
_cell.angle_alpha   90.00
_cell.angle_beta   90.00
_cell.angle_gamma   90.00
#
_symmetry.space_group_name_H-M   'P 1'
#
loop_
_entity.id
_entity.type
_entity.pdbx_description
1 polymer ?
#
loop_
_entity_poly.entity_id
_entity_poly.type
_entity_poly.pdbx_seq_one_letter_code
_entity_poly.pdbx_strand_id
1 'polypeptide(L)'
;MMDKNFDKMLQFVLKREGGYINDPNDLGGETNKGITYKTYNAYRKSKNLPARSVKYIPDSEVKEIYYNNYYKAVGADKIKNPKLAAIMFDTAVNMGVSRAKTFLQKSNGNTDIIYRIKTCKI
;
A
#
# COMPACT_ATOMS: atom_id res chain seq x y z
N MET A 1 -2.87 -16.37 -1.22
CA MET A 1 -4.07 -15.93 -1.91
C MET A 1 -4.60 -14.63 -1.30
N MET A 2 -4.83 -13.65 -2.11
CA MET A 2 -5.31 -12.35 -1.65
C MET A 2 -6.81 -12.42 -1.37
N ASP A 3 -7.25 -11.82 -0.26
CA ASP A 3 -8.66 -11.89 0.11
C ASP A 3 -9.48 -10.75 -0.50
N LYS A 4 -10.81 -10.90 -0.44
CA LYS A 4 -11.75 -9.93 -1.01
C LYS A 4 -11.68 -8.57 -0.30
N ASN A 5 -11.35 -8.57 0.98
CA ASN A 5 -11.23 -7.32 1.75
C ASN A 5 -10.04 -6.51 1.24
N PHE A 6 -8.94 -7.17 0.93
CA PHE A 6 -7.79 -6.48 0.35
C PHE A 6 -8.15 -5.80 -0.98
N ASP A 7 -8.91 -6.47 -1.85
CA ASP A 7 -9.31 -5.88 -3.13
C ASP A 7 -10.09 -4.57 -2.94
N LYS A 8 -11.01 -4.53 -1.99
CA LYS A 8 -11.78 -3.31 -1.69
C LYS A 8 -10.89 -2.20 -1.17
N MET A 9 -9.98 -2.53 -0.27
CA MET A 9 -9.04 -1.57 0.32
C MET A 9 -8.11 -1.00 -0.76
N LEU A 10 -7.64 -1.86 -1.65
CA LEU A 10 -6.77 -1.45 -2.74
C LEU A 10 -7.49 -0.49 -3.69
N GLN A 11 -8.73 -0.76 -4.06
CA GLN A 11 -9.50 0.13 -4.91
C GLN A 11 -9.64 1.53 -4.28
N PHE A 12 -9.89 1.58 -2.99
CA PHE A 12 -9.97 2.84 -2.25
C PHE A 12 -8.63 3.61 -2.31
N VAL A 13 -7.53 2.92 -2.06
CA VAL A 13 -6.19 3.51 -2.08
C VAL A 13 -5.84 4.00 -3.49
N LEU A 14 -6.11 3.21 -4.52
CA LEU A 14 -5.77 3.57 -5.90
C LEU A 14 -6.52 4.79 -6.40
N LYS A 15 -7.76 4.98 -5.97
CA LYS A 15 -8.53 6.20 -6.31
C LYS A 15 -7.83 7.45 -5.80
N ARG A 16 -7.20 7.35 -4.65
CA ARG A 16 -6.52 8.48 -4.01
C ARG A 16 -5.13 8.74 -4.60
N GLU A 17 -4.42 7.66 -4.98
CA GLU A 17 -3.03 7.77 -5.43
C GLU A 17 -2.86 8.27 -6.87
N GLY A 18 -3.89 8.20 -7.70
CA GLY A 18 -3.87 8.77 -9.03
C GLY A 18 -3.18 7.93 -10.09
N GLY A 19 -2.86 8.57 -11.23
CA GLY A 19 -2.31 7.92 -12.41
C GLY A 19 -0.81 8.11 -12.58
N TYR A 20 -0.38 8.04 -13.83
CA TYR A 20 1.02 8.15 -14.20
C TYR A 20 1.50 9.61 -14.12
N ILE A 21 2.64 9.81 -13.46
CA ILE A 21 3.31 11.11 -13.35
C ILE A 21 4.79 10.91 -13.63
N ASN A 22 5.36 11.77 -14.47
CA ASN A 22 6.80 11.81 -14.70
C ASN A 22 7.25 13.27 -14.61
N ASP A 23 7.63 13.69 -13.41
CA ASP A 23 8.14 15.03 -13.16
C ASP A 23 9.67 15.01 -13.21
N PRO A 24 10.29 15.67 -14.21
CA PRO A 24 11.75 15.69 -14.30
C PRO A 24 12.44 16.37 -13.12
N ASN A 25 11.72 17.17 -12.36
CA ASN A 25 12.26 17.81 -11.15
C ASN A 25 12.14 16.94 -9.90
N ASP A 26 11.47 15.80 -10.00
CA ASP A 26 11.30 14.88 -8.88
C ASP A 26 12.44 13.86 -8.90
N LEU A 27 13.21 13.83 -7.79
CA LEU A 27 14.32 12.88 -7.63
C LEU A 27 13.86 11.42 -7.65
N GLY A 28 12.60 11.17 -7.32
CA GLY A 28 12.02 9.83 -7.35
C GLY A 28 11.73 9.29 -8.75
N GLY A 29 11.79 10.15 -9.77
CA GLY A 29 11.49 9.78 -11.14
C GLY A 29 9.99 9.57 -11.39
N GLU A 30 9.68 8.66 -12.32
CA GLU A 30 8.29 8.42 -12.67
C GLU A 30 7.55 7.60 -11.62
N THR A 31 6.25 7.87 -11.50
CA THR A 31 5.34 7.10 -10.63
C THR A 31 4.06 6.76 -11.39
N ASN A 32 3.43 5.68 -11.01
CA ASN A 32 2.11 5.32 -11.54
C ASN A 32 1.33 4.59 -10.45
N LYS A 33 0.11 5.04 -10.20
CA LYS A 33 -0.76 4.44 -9.18
C LYS A 33 -0.08 4.38 -7.81
N GLY A 34 0.74 5.39 -7.49
CA GLY A 34 1.47 5.46 -6.24
C GLY A 34 2.73 4.61 -6.16
N ILE A 35 3.11 3.94 -7.25
CA ILE A 35 4.29 3.07 -7.30
C ILE A 35 5.39 3.79 -8.08
N THR A 36 6.57 3.94 -7.45
CA THR A 36 7.72 4.58 -8.09
C THR A 36 8.41 3.62 -9.05
N TYR A 37 9.16 4.18 -10.01
CA TYR A 37 10.02 3.38 -10.89
C TYR A 37 10.95 2.46 -10.10
N LYS A 38 11.56 2.98 -9.06
CA LYS A 38 12.49 2.22 -8.21
C LYS A 38 11.82 0.99 -7.60
N THR A 39 10.65 1.19 -7.00
CA THR A 39 9.89 0.09 -6.36
C THR A 39 9.46 -0.93 -7.40
N TYR A 40 8.95 -0.48 -8.54
CA TYR A 40 8.50 -1.38 -9.59
C TYR A 40 9.63 -2.24 -10.12
N ASN A 41 10.77 -1.64 -10.39
CA ASN A 41 11.88 -2.39 -10.97
C ASN A 41 12.63 -3.26 -9.96
N ALA A 42 12.59 -2.93 -8.67
CA ALA A 42 13.01 -3.85 -7.62
C ALA A 42 12.12 -5.10 -7.61
N TYR A 43 10.80 -4.92 -7.74
CA TYR A 43 9.85 -6.03 -7.85
C TYR A 43 10.16 -6.89 -9.08
N ARG A 44 10.34 -6.27 -10.25
CA ARG A 44 10.64 -7.01 -11.47
C ARG A 44 11.95 -7.80 -11.35
N LYS A 45 12.97 -7.17 -10.77
CA LYS A 45 14.25 -7.85 -10.53
C LYS A 45 14.08 -9.07 -9.63
N SER A 46 13.26 -8.97 -8.59
CA SER A 46 12.99 -10.09 -7.69
C SER A 46 12.30 -11.27 -8.40
N LYS A 47 11.65 -11.00 -9.53
CA LYS A 47 10.98 -12.00 -10.36
C LYS A 47 11.82 -12.42 -11.57
N ASN A 48 13.06 -11.97 -11.65
CA ASN A 48 13.95 -12.21 -12.81
C ASN A 48 13.38 -11.65 -14.11
N LEU A 49 12.67 -10.52 -14.03
CA LEU A 49 12.11 -9.83 -15.17
C LEU A 49 12.92 -8.59 -15.52
N PRO A 50 13.00 -8.21 -16.81
CA PRO A 50 13.75 -7.02 -17.20
C PRO A 50 13.14 -5.73 -16.65
N ALA A 51 13.95 -4.70 -16.49
CA ALA A 51 13.49 -3.38 -16.08
C ALA A 51 12.50 -2.82 -17.11
N ARG A 52 11.50 -2.09 -16.62
CA ARG A 52 10.46 -1.50 -17.47
C ARG A 52 9.91 -0.24 -16.82
N SER A 53 9.46 0.72 -17.64
CA SER A 53 8.79 1.91 -17.14
C SER A 53 7.54 1.55 -16.35
N VAL A 54 7.34 2.22 -15.21
CA VAL A 54 6.15 2.01 -14.38
C VAL A 54 4.86 2.46 -15.09
N LYS A 55 4.99 3.21 -16.16
CA LYS A 55 3.86 3.61 -17.02
C LYS A 55 3.06 2.40 -17.50
N TYR A 56 3.73 1.28 -17.74
CA TYR A 56 3.14 0.08 -18.32
C TYR A 56 2.80 -0.99 -17.28
N ILE A 57 2.81 -0.64 -16.01
CA ILE A 57 2.54 -1.61 -14.95
C ILE A 57 1.10 -2.15 -15.07
N PRO A 58 0.91 -3.48 -15.20
CA PRO A 58 -0.44 -4.05 -15.22
C PRO A 58 -1.05 -4.11 -13.82
N ASP A 59 -2.37 -4.17 -13.76
CA ASP A 59 -3.10 -4.20 -12.48
C ASP A 59 -2.68 -5.38 -11.60
N SER A 60 -2.36 -6.53 -12.19
CA SER A 60 -1.91 -7.69 -11.42
C SER A 60 -0.61 -7.43 -10.68
N GLU A 61 0.32 -6.70 -11.28
CA GLU A 61 1.57 -6.34 -10.62
C GLU A 61 1.36 -5.24 -9.57
N VAL A 62 0.49 -4.28 -9.84
CA VAL A 62 0.09 -3.26 -8.85
C VAL A 62 -0.44 -3.94 -7.59
N LYS A 63 -1.36 -4.86 -7.77
CA LYS A 63 -1.99 -5.59 -6.66
C LYS A 63 -0.97 -6.36 -5.85
N GLU A 64 -0.07 -7.07 -6.51
CA GLU A 64 0.95 -7.87 -5.84
C GLU A 64 1.93 -6.99 -5.06
N ILE A 65 2.35 -5.85 -5.61
CA ILE A 65 3.26 -4.93 -4.94
C ILE A 65 2.60 -4.35 -3.69
N TYR A 66 1.36 -3.87 -3.79
CA TYR A 66 0.66 -3.33 -2.62
C TYR A 66 0.43 -4.38 -1.56
N TYR A 67 0.09 -5.60 -1.96
CA TYR A 67 -0.10 -6.69 -1.01
C TYR A 67 1.18 -7.01 -0.26
N ASN A 68 2.27 -7.26 -0.98
CA ASN A 68 3.53 -7.70 -0.36
C ASN A 68 4.24 -6.58 0.39
N ASN A 69 4.29 -5.37 -0.17
CA ASN A 69 5.09 -4.29 0.39
C ASN A 69 4.39 -3.52 1.50
N TYR A 70 3.06 -3.59 1.57
CA TYR A 70 2.27 -2.83 2.56
C TYR A 70 1.35 -3.71 3.38
N TYR A 71 0.43 -4.42 2.76
CA TYR A 71 -0.61 -5.17 3.47
C TYR A 71 -0.02 -6.30 4.32
N LYS A 72 0.72 -7.18 3.69
CA LYS A 72 1.38 -8.29 4.37
C LYS A 72 2.50 -7.80 5.28
N ALA A 73 3.29 -6.83 4.81
CA ALA A 73 4.43 -6.30 5.55
C ALA A 73 4.01 -5.67 6.87
N VAL A 74 2.84 -5.01 6.92
CA VAL A 74 2.32 -4.40 8.14
C VAL A 74 1.55 -5.41 9.02
N GLY A 75 1.36 -6.64 8.54
CA GLY A 75 0.64 -7.69 9.25
C GLY A 75 -0.87 -7.63 9.12
N ALA A 76 -1.39 -6.84 8.18
CA ALA A 76 -2.83 -6.71 7.98
C ALA A 76 -3.50 -8.02 7.56
N ASP A 77 -2.75 -8.91 6.89
CA ASP A 77 -3.23 -10.23 6.48
C ASP A 77 -3.59 -11.12 7.68
N LYS A 78 -3.06 -10.82 8.86
CA LYS A 78 -3.31 -11.58 10.10
C LYS A 78 -4.36 -10.92 11.00
N ILE A 79 -4.87 -9.76 10.60
CA ILE A 79 -5.86 -9.03 11.40
C ILE A 79 -7.26 -9.49 10.99
N LYS A 80 -8.02 -10.01 11.95
CA LYS A 80 -9.37 -10.52 11.70
C LYS A 80 -10.41 -9.43 11.46
N ASN A 81 -10.26 -8.29 12.16
CA ASN A 81 -11.19 -7.17 11.99
C ASN A 81 -10.91 -6.44 10.67
N PRO A 82 -11.84 -6.46 9.70
CA PRO A 82 -11.57 -5.87 8.39
C PRO A 82 -11.33 -4.36 8.43
N LYS A 83 -11.98 -3.63 9.35
CA LYS A 83 -11.74 -2.20 9.49
C LYS A 83 -10.35 -1.90 10.01
N LEU A 84 -9.89 -2.67 11.00
CA LEU A 84 -8.54 -2.50 11.53
C LEU A 84 -7.49 -2.86 10.48
N ALA A 85 -7.70 -3.94 9.73
CA ALA A 85 -6.82 -4.31 8.63
C ALA A 85 -6.74 -3.20 7.59
N ALA A 86 -7.88 -2.60 7.23
CA ALA A 86 -7.95 -1.49 6.28
C ALA A 86 -7.17 -0.27 6.78
N ILE A 87 -7.32 0.08 8.05
CA ILE A 87 -6.61 1.21 8.64
C ILE A 87 -5.11 0.96 8.66
N MET A 88 -4.69 -0.24 9.01
CA MET A 88 -3.27 -0.58 9.03
C MET A 88 -2.67 -0.53 7.63
N PHE A 89 -3.38 -1.05 6.63
CA PHE A 89 -2.94 -0.99 5.25
C PHE A 89 -2.82 0.47 4.77
N ASP A 90 -3.87 1.26 4.98
CA ASP A 90 -3.90 2.67 4.60
C ASP A 90 -2.78 3.47 5.27
N THR A 91 -2.57 3.25 6.55
CA THR A 91 -1.52 3.90 7.33
C THR A 91 -0.14 3.51 6.79
N ALA A 92 0.06 2.24 6.44
CA ALA A 92 1.32 1.76 5.87
C ALA A 92 1.62 2.43 4.52
N VAL A 93 0.59 2.62 3.69
CA VAL A 93 0.75 3.31 2.40
C VAL A 93 1.11 4.77 2.61
N ASN A 94 0.47 5.44 3.56
CA ASN A 94 0.64 6.88 3.79
C ASN A 94 1.95 7.24 4.50
N MET A 95 2.36 6.47 5.49
CA MET A 95 3.50 6.85 6.33
C MET A 95 4.61 5.80 6.39
N GLY A 96 4.44 4.67 5.69
CA GLY A 96 5.41 3.58 5.69
C GLY A 96 5.09 2.51 6.72
N VAL A 97 5.59 1.30 6.45
CA VAL A 97 5.29 0.11 7.26
C VAL A 97 5.82 0.24 8.68
N SER A 98 7.06 0.71 8.84
CA SER A 98 7.67 0.84 10.18
C SER A 98 6.91 1.80 11.07
N ARG A 99 6.52 2.95 10.53
CA ARG A 99 5.73 3.94 11.28
C ARG A 99 4.33 3.42 11.61
N ALA A 100 3.72 2.70 10.67
CA ALA A 100 2.40 2.11 10.91
C ALA A 100 2.44 1.09 12.05
N LYS A 101 3.46 0.24 12.09
CA LYS A 101 3.65 -0.72 13.18
C LYS A 101 3.86 -0.02 14.53
N THR A 102 4.68 1.02 14.55
CA THR A 102 4.94 1.80 15.76
C THR A 102 3.65 2.46 16.25
N PHE A 103 2.89 3.04 15.33
CA PHE A 103 1.60 3.67 15.65
C PHE A 103 0.65 2.67 16.32
N LEU A 104 0.53 1.49 15.75
CA LEU A 104 -0.32 0.44 16.32
C LEU A 104 0.13 0.04 17.73
N GLN A 105 1.43 -0.15 17.94
CA GLN A 105 1.98 -0.52 19.24
C GLN A 105 1.72 0.56 20.30
N LYS A 106 1.94 1.83 19.95
CA LYS A 106 1.71 2.95 20.86
C LYS A 106 0.24 3.17 21.15
N SER A 107 -0.63 2.84 20.20
CA SER A 107 -2.06 3.07 20.31
C SER A 107 -2.82 1.87 20.86
N ASN A 108 -2.15 0.79 21.21
CA ASN A 108 -2.71 -0.49 21.61
C ASN A 108 -3.92 -0.33 22.55
N GLY A 109 -5.15 -0.44 22.00
CA GLY A 109 -6.38 -0.17 22.72
C GLY A 109 -6.66 1.30 23.00
N ASN A 110 -5.87 2.21 22.49
CA ASN A 110 -5.98 3.64 22.69
C ASN A 110 -7.18 4.22 21.92
N THR A 111 -7.69 5.34 22.41
CA THR A 111 -8.80 6.10 21.84
C THR A 111 -8.59 6.44 20.36
N ASP A 112 -7.35 6.74 19.94
CA ASP A 112 -7.04 7.09 18.57
C ASP A 112 -7.33 5.96 17.58
N ILE A 113 -6.97 4.73 17.93
CA ILE A 113 -7.26 3.55 17.11
C ILE A 113 -8.78 3.35 17.02
N ILE A 114 -9.47 3.45 18.15
CA ILE A 114 -10.93 3.29 18.21
C ILE A 114 -11.60 4.37 17.33
N TYR A 115 -11.15 5.61 17.43
CA TYR A 115 -11.68 6.71 16.64
C TYR A 115 -11.49 6.44 15.14
N ARG A 116 -10.30 6.01 14.70
CA ARG A 116 -10.02 5.72 13.30
C ARG A 116 -10.85 4.56 12.79
N ILE A 117 -11.07 3.53 13.59
CA ILE A 117 -11.94 2.42 13.21
C ILE A 117 -13.36 2.92 12.95
N LYS A 118 -13.88 3.78 13.83
CA LYS A 118 -15.25 4.30 13.72
C LYS A 118 -15.42 5.25 12.54
N THR A 119 -14.39 5.99 12.17
CA THR A 119 -14.45 6.99 11.09
C THR A 119 -13.96 6.46 9.75
N CYS A 120 -13.43 5.25 9.70
CA CYS A 120 -12.94 4.64 8.46
C CYS A 120 -14.09 4.40 7.49
N LYS A 121 -13.95 4.89 6.25
CA LYS A 121 -14.98 4.79 5.21
C LYS A 121 -14.77 3.64 4.24
N ILE A 122 -13.76 2.83 4.47
CA ILE A 122 -13.46 1.68 3.62
C ILE A 122 -14.45 0.55 3.88
#